data_8bae4f12c5e375b0d5629869bd1ec316
#
_entry.id   8bae4f12c5e375b0d5629869bd1ec316
#
_cell.length_a   1.000
_cell.length_b   1.000
_cell.length_c   1.000
_cell.angle_alpha   90.00
_cell.angle_beta   90.00
_cell.angle_gamma   90.00
#
_symmetry.space_group_name_H-M   'P 1'
#
loop_
_entity.id
_entity.type
_entity.pdbx_description
1 polymer ?
#
loop_
_entity_poly.entity_id
_entity_poly.type
_entity_poly.pdbx_seq_one_letter_code
_entity_poly.pdbx_strand_id
1 'polypeptide(L)'
;LIRGTDVGYLTVHLGENQHAAFGFSRVRSKTKITPHFSPADQTLAFNLDVEITGGLVDARVRASYPHREIGWEEKQEIERKAERMVKEESEKLLAKLQDLHTDPIGFGGKLRIAYPREWKALDWKQLYPKAKMIVKPSFTIRETGLYR
;
A
#
# COMPACT_ATOMS: atom_id res chain seq x y z
N LEU A 1 5.76 -1.23 -13.86
CA LEU A 1 6.56 -0.67 -12.75
C LEU A 1 6.12 0.78 -12.56
N ILE A 2 5.31 1.07 -11.54
CA ILE A 2 5.08 2.44 -11.11
C ILE A 2 6.38 2.83 -10.39
N ARG A 3 7.13 3.78 -10.94
CA ARG A 3 8.33 4.30 -10.29
C ARG A 3 7.92 4.91 -8.96
N GLY A 4 8.56 4.45 -7.88
CA GLY A 4 8.30 4.98 -6.55
C GLY A 4 8.51 6.48 -6.52
N THR A 5 7.47 7.18 -6.11
CA THR A 5 7.57 8.59 -5.75
C THR A 5 8.15 8.68 -4.34
N ASP A 6 9.15 9.51 -4.14
CA ASP A 6 9.59 9.86 -2.79
C ASP A 6 8.43 10.65 -2.13
N VAL A 7 7.67 9.95 -1.29
CA VAL A 7 6.65 10.60 -0.44
C VAL A 7 7.41 11.21 0.73
N GLY A 8 7.31 12.52 0.92
CA GLY A 8 8.14 13.25 1.88
C GLY A 8 8.00 12.77 3.33
N TYR A 9 6.76 12.59 3.81
CA TYR A 9 6.46 12.17 5.18
C TYR A 9 5.25 11.26 5.23
N LEU A 10 5.31 10.25 6.10
CA LEU A 10 4.19 9.41 6.49
C LEU A 10 4.05 9.44 8.01
N THR A 11 2.84 9.61 8.52
CA THR A 11 2.57 9.54 9.96
C THR A 11 1.71 8.32 10.25
N VAL A 12 2.16 7.48 11.18
CA VAL A 12 1.43 6.30 11.66
C VAL A 12 1.03 6.54 13.11
N HIS A 13 -0.26 6.44 13.41
CA HIS A 13 -0.79 6.59 14.76
C HIS A 13 -0.93 5.22 15.44
N LEU A 14 -0.43 5.09 16.67
CA LEU A 14 -0.57 3.91 17.48
C LEU A 14 -1.74 4.07 18.47
N GLY A 15 -2.86 3.38 18.20
CA GLY A 15 -4.00 3.27 19.11
C GLY A 15 -5.08 4.34 18.92
N GLU A 16 -6.26 4.08 19.51
CA GLU A 16 -7.45 4.94 19.45
C GLU A 16 -7.25 6.29 20.18
N ASN A 17 -6.30 6.36 21.09
CA ASN A 17 -6.03 7.55 21.92
C ASN A 17 -4.88 8.41 21.41
N GLN A 18 -4.60 8.53 20.13
CA GLN A 18 -3.70 9.51 19.47
C GLN A 18 -2.39 9.91 20.23
N HIS A 19 -1.94 9.11 21.20
CA HIS A 19 -0.86 9.49 22.09
C HIS A 19 0.53 9.06 21.63
N ALA A 20 0.61 8.25 20.57
CA ALA A 20 1.86 7.90 19.93
C ALA A 20 1.69 8.04 18.41
N ALA A 21 2.47 8.92 17.81
CA ALA A 21 2.57 9.09 16.37
C ALA A 21 4.01 8.87 15.96
N PHE A 22 4.22 8.12 14.88
CA PHE A 22 5.53 7.90 14.30
C PHE A 22 5.61 8.59 12.95
N GLY A 23 6.59 9.48 12.81
CA GLY A 23 6.89 10.17 11.57
C GLY A 23 7.98 9.43 10.79
N PHE A 24 7.78 9.24 9.49
CA PHE A 24 8.76 8.62 8.60
C PHE A 24 9.18 9.62 7.54
N SER A 25 10.47 9.70 7.28
CA SER A 25 11.04 10.43 6.16
C SER A 25 11.63 9.49 5.12
N ARG A 26 11.95 10.04 3.94
CA ARG A 26 12.51 9.27 2.82
C ARG A 26 11.70 8.02 2.49
N VAL A 27 10.36 8.17 2.56
CA VAL A 27 9.44 7.08 2.26
C VAL A 27 9.51 6.79 0.77
N ARG A 28 9.85 5.55 0.44
CA ARG A 28 9.86 5.05 -0.93
C ARG A 28 8.84 3.93 -1.04
N SER A 29 8.08 3.95 -2.12
CA SER A 29 7.13 2.88 -2.41
C SER A 29 7.39 2.29 -3.79
N LYS A 30 7.16 0.98 -3.90
CA LYS A 30 7.19 0.24 -5.15
C LYS A 30 5.99 -0.68 -5.19
N THR A 31 5.20 -0.60 -6.25
CA THR A 31 4.02 -1.43 -6.41
C THR A 31 4.17 -2.32 -7.63
N LYS A 32 3.93 -3.62 -7.43
CA LYS A 32 3.81 -4.62 -8.49
C LYS A 32 2.35 -5.04 -8.59
N ILE A 33 1.77 -4.93 -9.78
CA ILE A 33 0.40 -5.35 -10.06
C ILE A 33 0.44 -6.59 -10.95
N THR A 34 -0.18 -7.66 -10.49
CA THR A 34 -0.26 -8.93 -11.21
C THR A 34 -1.73 -9.29 -11.45
N PRO A 35 -2.21 -9.31 -12.71
CA PRO A 35 -3.56 -9.73 -13.03
C PRO A 35 -3.67 -11.26 -13.03
N HIS A 36 -4.83 -11.76 -12.60
CA HIS A 36 -5.24 -13.15 -12.67
C HIS A 36 -6.64 -13.21 -13.28
N PHE A 37 -6.74 -13.75 -14.47
CA PHE A 37 -7.99 -13.89 -15.18
C PHE A 37 -8.33 -15.37 -15.42
N SER A 38 -9.56 -15.78 -15.10
CA SER A 38 -10.10 -17.10 -15.40
C SER A 38 -11.12 -16.98 -16.53
N PRO A 39 -10.81 -17.44 -17.74
CA PRO A 39 -11.76 -17.41 -18.86
C PRO A 39 -13.01 -18.26 -18.63
N ALA A 40 -12.88 -19.37 -17.89
CA ALA A 40 -13.98 -20.29 -17.62
C ALA A 40 -15.10 -19.64 -16.79
N ASP A 41 -14.71 -18.88 -15.76
CA ASP A 41 -15.66 -18.25 -14.82
C ASP A 41 -15.85 -16.75 -15.08
N GLN A 42 -15.15 -16.20 -16.07
CA GLN A 42 -15.11 -14.75 -16.34
C GLN A 42 -14.76 -13.94 -15.08
N THR A 43 -13.88 -14.49 -14.21
CA THR A 43 -13.44 -13.85 -12.98
C THR A 43 -12.10 -13.18 -13.16
N LEU A 44 -11.97 -12.00 -12.56
CA LEU A 44 -10.75 -11.20 -12.58
C LEU A 44 -10.31 -10.83 -11.17
N ALA A 45 -9.03 -11.00 -10.89
CA ALA A 45 -8.40 -10.52 -9.67
C ALA A 45 -7.08 -9.82 -10.00
N PHE A 46 -6.71 -8.84 -9.18
CA PHE A 46 -5.40 -8.20 -9.22
C PHE A 46 -4.72 -8.35 -7.87
N ASN A 47 -3.50 -8.87 -7.85
CA ASN A 47 -2.62 -8.80 -6.70
C ASN A 47 -1.78 -7.52 -6.80
N LEU A 48 -1.82 -6.71 -5.73
CA LEU A 48 -1.03 -5.48 -5.57
C LEU A 48 -0.01 -5.72 -4.46
N ASP A 49 1.21 -6.06 -4.81
CA ASP A 49 2.31 -6.15 -3.87
C ASP A 49 2.90 -4.73 -3.70
N VAL A 50 2.72 -4.13 -2.51
CA VAL A 50 3.11 -2.76 -2.20
C VAL A 50 4.26 -2.79 -1.20
N GLU A 51 5.48 -2.58 -1.68
CA GLU A 51 6.68 -2.50 -0.85
C GLU A 51 6.91 -1.03 -0.45
N ILE A 52 7.00 -0.77 0.85
CA ILE A 52 7.26 0.57 1.39
C ILE A 52 8.48 0.51 2.30
N THR A 53 9.38 1.47 2.13
CA THR A 53 10.52 1.63 3.03
C THR A 53 10.60 3.08 3.50
N GLY A 54 10.92 3.29 4.76
CA GLY A 54 11.06 4.62 5.33
C GLY A 54 12.08 4.67 6.46
N GLY A 55 12.66 5.85 6.71
CA GLY A 55 13.46 6.12 7.90
C GLY A 55 12.59 6.75 8.98
N LEU A 56 12.67 6.24 10.20
CA LEU A 56 11.95 6.82 11.33
C LEU A 56 12.65 8.09 11.80
N VAL A 57 11.93 9.23 11.83
CA VAL A 57 12.50 10.54 12.19
C VAL A 57 11.88 11.15 13.44
N ASP A 58 10.65 10.80 13.76
CA ASP A 58 9.94 11.35 14.91
C ASP A 58 9.10 10.27 15.58
N ALA A 59 9.29 10.11 16.88
CA ALA A 59 8.45 9.26 17.70
C ALA A 59 7.82 10.16 18.77
N ARG A 60 6.64 10.70 18.51
CA ARG A 60 5.86 11.43 19.50
C ARG A 60 5.17 10.43 20.43
N VAL A 61 5.94 9.93 21.36
CA VAL A 61 5.43 9.26 22.55
C VAL A 61 5.29 10.34 23.62
N ARG A 62 4.08 10.47 24.23
CA ARG A 62 3.76 11.47 25.27
C ARG A 62 4.98 11.92 26.07
N ALA A 63 5.24 13.19 26.07
CA ALA A 63 6.15 14.09 26.78
C ALA A 63 7.19 13.61 27.82
N SER A 64 7.34 12.34 28.08
CA SER A 64 8.16 11.84 29.18
C SER A 64 9.49 11.18 28.79
N TYR A 65 9.73 10.90 27.49
CA TYR A 65 10.98 10.22 27.06
C TYR A 65 11.50 10.75 25.72
N PRO A 66 12.32 11.78 25.71
CA PRO A 66 12.76 12.43 24.47
C PRO A 66 13.79 11.63 23.62
N HIS A 67 14.37 10.52 24.10
CA HIS A 67 15.47 9.82 23.40
C HIS A 67 15.50 8.32 23.69
N ARG A 68 14.39 7.64 23.50
CA ARG A 68 14.37 6.19 23.66
C ARG A 68 14.69 5.47 22.35
N GLU A 69 15.63 4.56 22.37
CA GLU A 69 15.82 3.60 21.29
C GLU A 69 14.58 2.70 21.14
N ILE A 70 14.11 2.55 19.93
CA ILE A 70 12.98 1.67 19.62
C ILE A 70 13.49 0.24 19.59
N GLY A 71 12.93 -0.60 20.45
CA GLY A 71 13.27 -2.02 20.51
C GLY A 71 12.75 -2.78 19.28
N TRP A 72 13.29 -3.98 19.07
CA TRP A 72 12.92 -4.85 17.96
C TRP A 72 11.42 -5.14 17.87
N GLU A 73 10.80 -5.48 19.00
CA GLU A 73 9.36 -5.80 19.07
C GLU A 73 8.49 -4.60 18.73
N GLU A 74 8.85 -3.43 19.25
CA GLU A 74 8.16 -2.18 18.99
C GLU A 74 8.27 -1.79 17.49
N LYS A 75 9.45 -1.97 16.91
CA LYS A 75 9.67 -1.76 15.47
C LYS A 75 8.73 -2.62 14.63
N GLN A 76 8.62 -3.90 14.92
CA GLN A 76 7.72 -4.81 14.22
C GLN A 76 6.23 -4.42 14.41
N GLU A 77 5.88 -3.93 15.59
CA GLU A 77 4.51 -3.47 15.83
C GLU A 77 4.17 -2.24 14.97
N ILE A 78 5.11 -1.30 14.87
CA ILE A 78 4.96 -0.10 14.03
C ILE A 78 4.83 -0.50 12.56
N GLU A 79 5.68 -1.41 12.06
CA GLU A 79 5.63 -1.92 10.71
C GLU A 79 4.27 -2.57 10.40
N ARG A 80 3.78 -3.46 11.26
CA ARG A 80 2.46 -4.10 11.11
C ARG A 80 1.29 -3.12 11.10
N LYS A 81 1.35 -2.07 11.92
CA LYS A 81 0.31 -1.02 11.94
C LYS A 81 0.35 -0.16 10.68
N ALA A 82 1.56 0.16 10.20
CA ALA A 82 1.73 0.87 8.93
C ALA A 82 1.18 0.05 7.75
N GLU A 83 1.47 -1.24 7.70
CA GLU A 83 0.93 -2.16 6.69
C GLU A 83 -0.59 -2.21 6.71
N ARG A 84 -1.19 -2.34 7.89
CA ARG A 84 -2.65 -2.34 8.04
C ARG A 84 -3.27 -1.03 7.54
N MET A 85 -2.71 0.11 7.92
CA MET A 85 -3.18 1.43 7.47
C MET A 85 -3.09 1.56 5.95
N VAL A 86 -1.95 1.18 5.35
CA VAL A 86 -1.77 1.22 3.89
C VAL A 86 -2.77 0.31 3.19
N LYS A 87 -3.01 -0.90 3.73
CA LYS A 87 -3.99 -1.83 3.19
C LYS A 87 -5.40 -1.22 3.17
N GLU A 88 -5.86 -0.76 4.32
CA GLU A 88 -7.21 -0.19 4.48
C GLU A 88 -7.44 1.02 3.57
N GLU A 89 -6.50 1.96 3.52
CA GLU A 89 -6.61 3.14 2.68
C GLU A 89 -6.53 2.80 1.19
N SER A 90 -5.69 1.84 0.80
CA SER A 90 -5.62 1.36 -0.58
C SER A 90 -6.92 0.67 -1.00
N GLU A 91 -7.47 -0.20 -0.15
CA GLU A 91 -8.73 -0.89 -0.43
C GLU A 91 -9.90 0.09 -0.59
N LYS A 92 -10.00 1.11 0.28
CA LYS A 92 -11.00 2.19 0.16
C LYS A 92 -10.85 2.95 -1.16
N LEU A 93 -9.61 3.32 -1.53
CA LEU A 93 -9.35 4.03 -2.78
C LEU A 93 -9.74 3.18 -3.99
N LEU A 94 -9.33 1.91 -4.01
CA LEU A 94 -9.62 0.99 -5.11
C LEU A 94 -11.12 0.77 -5.29
N ALA A 95 -11.85 0.56 -4.18
CA ALA A 95 -13.31 0.45 -4.21
C ALA A 95 -13.95 1.71 -4.83
N LYS A 96 -13.50 2.90 -4.40
CA LYS A 96 -14.00 4.16 -4.96
C LYS A 96 -13.71 4.31 -6.46
N LEU A 97 -12.52 3.88 -6.92
CA LEU A 97 -12.18 3.92 -8.35
C LEU A 97 -13.05 2.94 -9.16
N GLN A 98 -13.35 1.77 -8.61
CA GLN A 98 -14.25 0.79 -9.23
C GLN A 98 -15.69 1.32 -9.31
N ASP A 99 -16.20 1.94 -8.24
CA ASP A 99 -17.54 2.56 -8.22
C ASP A 99 -17.66 3.69 -9.25
N LEU A 100 -16.60 4.45 -9.44
CA LEU A 100 -16.53 5.51 -10.45
C LEU A 100 -16.23 4.99 -11.87
N HIS A 101 -16.03 3.70 -12.05
CA HIS A 101 -15.68 3.06 -13.33
C HIS A 101 -14.43 3.70 -13.98
N THR A 102 -13.47 4.15 -13.17
CA THR A 102 -12.25 4.81 -13.63
C THR A 102 -11.02 3.97 -13.31
N ASP A 103 -10.06 3.91 -14.22
CA ASP A 103 -8.82 3.15 -14.09
C ASP A 103 -7.57 4.04 -14.29
N PRO A 104 -7.32 5.02 -13.40
CA PRO A 104 -6.14 5.88 -13.51
C PRO A 104 -4.83 5.14 -13.21
N ILE A 105 -4.90 3.99 -12.55
CA ILE A 105 -3.74 3.15 -12.21
C ILE A 105 -3.28 2.30 -13.39
N GLY A 106 -4.19 2.01 -14.35
CA GLY A 106 -3.88 1.28 -15.56
C GLY A 106 -3.97 -0.25 -15.41
N PHE A 107 -4.90 -0.75 -14.61
CA PHE A 107 -5.18 -2.18 -14.48
C PHE A 107 -5.53 -2.84 -15.80
N GLY A 108 -6.34 -2.17 -16.64
CA GLY A 108 -6.69 -2.66 -17.97
C GLY A 108 -5.46 -2.84 -18.87
N GLY A 109 -4.50 -1.92 -18.78
CA GLY A 109 -3.22 -2.04 -19.48
C GLY A 109 -2.41 -3.26 -19.03
N LYS A 110 -2.39 -3.55 -17.72
CA LYS A 110 -1.74 -4.73 -17.15
C LYS A 110 -2.40 -6.03 -17.63
N LEU A 111 -3.73 -6.06 -17.59
CA LEU A 111 -4.49 -7.21 -18.08
C LEU A 111 -4.24 -7.47 -19.56
N ARG A 112 -4.28 -6.43 -20.39
CA ARG A 112 -4.03 -6.55 -21.83
C ARG A 112 -2.66 -7.10 -22.17
N ILE A 113 -1.63 -6.74 -21.39
CA ILE A 113 -0.27 -7.26 -21.59
C ILE A 113 -0.18 -8.73 -21.17
N ALA A 114 -0.82 -9.11 -20.06
CA ALA A 114 -0.77 -10.48 -19.54
C ALA A 114 -1.65 -11.46 -20.33
N TYR A 115 -2.79 -10.99 -20.84
CA TYR A 115 -3.81 -11.81 -21.52
C TYR A 115 -4.23 -11.17 -22.86
N PRO A 116 -3.32 -11.06 -23.84
CA PRO A 116 -3.59 -10.30 -25.07
C PRO A 116 -4.63 -10.94 -25.99
N ARG A 117 -4.83 -12.26 -25.90
CA ARG A 117 -5.82 -13.00 -26.70
C ARG A 117 -7.22 -12.77 -26.12
N GLU A 118 -7.35 -12.99 -24.82
CA GLU A 118 -8.60 -12.86 -24.08
C GLU A 118 -9.09 -11.43 -24.04
N TRP A 119 -8.17 -10.46 -23.93
CA TRP A 119 -8.48 -9.03 -23.93
C TRP A 119 -9.36 -8.59 -25.09
N LYS A 120 -9.19 -9.17 -26.28
CA LYS A 120 -9.95 -8.80 -27.47
C LYS A 120 -11.45 -9.11 -27.37
N ALA A 121 -11.81 -10.10 -26.54
CA ALA A 121 -13.18 -10.55 -26.32
C ALA A 121 -13.78 -10.06 -25.00
N LEU A 122 -13.01 -9.34 -24.16
CA LEU A 122 -13.44 -8.88 -22.85
C LEU A 122 -14.15 -7.53 -22.91
N ASP A 123 -15.24 -7.40 -22.18
CA ASP A 123 -15.83 -6.10 -21.86
C ASP A 123 -15.20 -5.55 -20.57
N TRP A 124 -14.15 -4.74 -20.72
CA TRP A 124 -13.43 -4.14 -19.61
C TRP A 124 -14.32 -3.32 -18.69
N LYS A 125 -15.27 -2.57 -19.25
CA LYS A 125 -16.17 -1.68 -18.48
C LYS A 125 -17.07 -2.46 -17.54
N GLN A 126 -17.46 -3.67 -17.91
CA GLN A 126 -18.27 -4.54 -17.05
C GLN A 126 -17.43 -5.38 -16.10
N LEU A 127 -16.20 -5.74 -16.50
CA LEU A 127 -15.36 -6.63 -15.74
C LEU A 127 -14.61 -5.91 -14.61
N TYR A 128 -14.10 -4.70 -14.87
CA TYR A 128 -13.30 -3.96 -13.91
C TYR A 128 -14.01 -3.66 -12.57
N PRO A 129 -15.27 -3.19 -12.55
CA PRO A 129 -15.97 -2.94 -11.29
C PRO A 129 -16.17 -4.18 -10.41
N LYS A 130 -16.14 -5.36 -11.00
CA LYS A 130 -16.30 -6.66 -10.32
C LYS A 130 -14.97 -7.33 -9.99
N ALA A 131 -13.87 -6.77 -10.45
CA ALA A 131 -12.55 -7.34 -10.23
C ALA A 131 -12.19 -7.35 -8.75
N LYS A 132 -11.66 -8.48 -8.26
CA LYS A 132 -11.17 -8.58 -6.89
C LYS A 132 -9.81 -7.90 -6.77
N MET A 133 -9.69 -6.94 -5.87
CA MET A 133 -8.44 -6.25 -5.55
C MET A 133 -7.85 -6.86 -4.27
N ILE A 134 -6.61 -7.36 -4.35
CA ILE A 134 -5.91 -8.01 -3.24
C ILE A 134 -4.65 -7.20 -2.94
N VAL A 135 -4.69 -6.38 -1.90
CA VAL A 135 -3.57 -5.53 -1.50
C VAL A 135 -2.71 -6.26 -0.47
N LYS A 136 -1.42 -6.38 -0.76
CA LYS A 136 -0.41 -7.01 0.10
C LYS A 136 0.70 -5.99 0.37
N PRO A 137 0.55 -5.15 1.39
CA PRO A 137 1.60 -4.21 1.76
C PRO A 137 2.71 -4.90 2.56
N SER A 138 3.92 -4.42 2.40
CA SER A 138 5.04 -4.67 3.29
C SER A 138 5.70 -3.34 3.62
N PHE A 139 5.93 -3.09 4.90
CA PHE A 139 6.57 -1.87 5.39
C PHE A 139 7.87 -2.22 6.11
N THR A 140 8.97 -1.58 5.72
CA THR A 140 10.28 -1.80 6.34
C THR A 140 10.87 -0.49 6.82
N ILE A 141 11.16 -0.41 8.11
CA ILE A 141 11.91 0.70 8.72
C ILE A 141 13.40 0.43 8.52
N ARG A 142 14.06 1.24 7.67
CA ARG A 142 15.49 1.05 7.34
C ARG A 142 16.44 1.64 8.36
N GLU A 143 16.10 2.77 8.95
CA GLU A 143 16.94 3.51 9.88
C GLU A 143 16.09 3.98 11.05
N THR A 144 16.53 3.71 12.26
CA THR A 144 16.00 4.28 13.51
C THR A 144 16.90 5.44 13.92
N GLY A 145 17.22 6.33 12.99
CA GLY A 145 18.06 7.47 13.26
C GLY A 145 17.31 8.54 14.05
N LEU A 146 17.31 8.43 15.34
CA LEU A 146 17.15 9.60 16.20
C LEU A 146 18.41 10.43 15.98
N TYR A 147 18.29 11.54 15.24
CA TYR A 147 19.39 12.49 15.12
C TYR A 147 19.79 12.97 16.52
N ARG A 148 21.09 12.82 16.83
CA ARG A 148 21.73 13.44 17.98
C ARG A 148 21.69 14.96 17.85
#